data_b2ca8060112f20af371f100dc0e5f10c
#
_entry.id   b2ca8060112f20af371f100dc0e5f10c
#
_cell.length_a   1.000
_cell.length_b   1.000
_cell.length_c   1.000
_cell.angle_alpha   90.00
_cell.angle_beta   90.00
_cell.angle_gamma   90.00
#
_symmetry.space_group_name_H-M   'P 1'
#
loop_
_entity.id
_entity.type
_entity.pdbx_description
1 polymer ?
#
loop_
_entity_poly.entity_id
_entity_poly.type
_entity_poly.pdbx_seq_one_letter_code
_entity_poly.pdbx_strand_id
1 'polypeptide(L)'
;MPADPSRMAPPAEAGLRADALHNRRRILAAAREAFGTRGLEVPMAAIARRAGVGMATLYRRFPSREALVTEVFADELATCAAMVDQALADPDPWRAFRTVVEKVCAMQVTDRGFTAAFLTAFPQAVEYEEARACAERGLAEVVRRAKAAGSLRADFDLADLVLLMKANHGVTADTGDAAAAASRRLVAYLLRSFRAENAEPLPPAPPLGLDHVHSAPSAR
;
A
#
# COMPACT_ATOMS: atom_id res chain seq x y z
N MET A 1 -6.73 55.76 0.18
CA MET A 1 -7.07 55.06 -1.08
C MET A 1 -7.24 53.61 -0.73
N PRO A 2 -8.41 52.99 -0.83
CA PRO A 2 -8.59 51.56 -0.57
C PRO A 2 -8.15 50.77 -1.80
N ALA A 3 -7.44 49.65 -1.55
CA ALA A 3 -7.01 48.71 -2.57
C ALA A 3 -8.21 47.98 -3.17
N ASP A 4 -8.24 47.88 -4.50
CA ASP A 4 -9.26 47.20 -5.32
C ASP A 4 -9.15 45.68 -5.19
N PRO A 5 -10.22 44.96 -4.74
CA PRO A 5 -10.17 43.51 -4.53
C PRO A 5 -10.51 42.68 -5.77
N SER A 6 -10.51 43.26 -6.98
CA SER A 6 -10.98 42.60 -8.19
C SER A 6 -9.85 42.16 -9.13
N ARG A 7 -8.90 41.34 -8.66
CA ARG A 7 -8.03 40.57 -9.56
C ARG A 7 -8.55 39.15 -9.72
N MET A 8 -9.72 39.02 -10.33
CA MET A 8 -10.15 37.73 -10.87
C MET A 8 -9.22 37.31 -12.01
N ALA A 9 -8.64 36.11 -11.90
CA ALA A 9 -7.85 35.54 -12.99
C ALA A 9 -8.70 35.48 -14.29
N PRO A 10 -8.10 35.72 -15.46
CA PRO A 10 -8.84 35.73 -16.72
C PRO A 10 -9.46 34.34 -16.99
N PRO A 11 -10.67 34.28 -17.59
CA PRO A 11 -11.44 33.02 -17.79
C PRO A 11 -10.71 31.94 -18.58
N ALA A 12 -9.74 32.30 -19.40
CA ALA A 12 -8.89 31.34 -20.13
C ALA A 12 -7.94 30.57 -19.20
N GLU A 13 -7.41 31.18 -18.14
CA GLU A 13 -6.56 30.48 -17.16
C GLU A 13 -7.35 29.53 -16.26
N ALA A 14 -8.59 29.87 -15.94
CA ALA A 14 -9.48 28.99 -15.18
C ALA A 14 -9.85 27.74 -15.97
N GLY A 15 -10.09 27.87 -17.28
CA GLY A 15 -10.32 26.73 -18.19
C GLY A 15 -9.12 25.81 -18.31
N LEU A 16 -7.92 26.35 -18.50
CA LEU A 16 -6.68 25.57 -18.57
C LEU A 16 -6.35 24.82 -17.27
N ARG A 17 -6.66 25.43 -16.12
CA ARG A 17 -6.50 24.76 -14.81
C ARG A 17 -7.53 23.63 -14.62
N ALA A 18 -8.78 23.85 -15.01
CA ALA A 18 -9.83 22.83 -14.96
C ALA A 18 -9.50 21.63 -15.85
N ASP A 19 -9.06 21.87 -17.09
CA ASP A 19 -8.61 20.83 -18.02
C ASP A 19 -7.40 20.06 -17.49
N ALA A 20 -6.50 20.77 -16.86
CA ALA A 20 -5.31 20.18 -16.24
C ALA A 20 -5.67 19.23 -15.07
N LEU A 21 -6.59 19.64 -14.20
CA LEU A 21 -7.11 18.82 -13.11
C LEU A 21 -7.92 17.63 -13.62
N HIS A 22 -8.73 17.84 -14.67
CA HIS A 22 -9.49 16.77 -15.30
C HIS A 22 -8.58 15.69 -15.89
N ASN A 23 -7.57 16.11 -16.67
CA ASN A 23 -6.60 15.19 -17.24
C ASN A 23 -5.81 14.42 -16.16
N ARG A 24 -5.43 15.10 -15.07
CA ARG A 24 -4.74 14.46 -13.93
C ARG A 24 -5.60 13.36 -13.32
N ARG A 25 -6.86 13.62 -13.03
CA ARG A 25 -7.80 12.62 -12.48
C ARG A 25 -7.99 11.43 -13.43
N ARG A 26 -8.08 11.67 -14.75
CA ARG A 26 -8.19 10.59 -15.75
C ARG A 26 -6.94 9.71 -15.78
N ILE A 27 -5.75 10.30 -15.69
CA ILE A 27 -4.48 9.56 -15.64
C ILE A 27 -4.42 8.71 -14.37
N LEU A 28 -4.73 9.27 -13.20
CA LEU A 28 -4.70 8.53 -11.92
C LEU A 28 -5.70 7.37 -11.91
N ALA A 29 -6.94 7.58 -12.39
CA ALA A 29 -7.94 6.52 -12.48
C ALA A 29 -7.51 5.39 -13.43
N ALA A 30 -6.99 5.75 -14.62
CA ALA A 30 -6.50 4.77 -15.59
C ALA A 30 -5.27 3.99 -15.08
N ALA A 31 -4.38 4.67 -14.34
CA ALA A 31 -3.21 4.06 -13.73
C ALA A 31 -3.60 3.09 -12.60
N ARG A 32 -4.49 3.51 -11.69
CA ARG A 32 -4.99 2.66 -10.60
C ARG A 32 -5.58 1.35 -11.13
N GLU A 33 -6.45 1.43 -12.13
CA GLU A 33 -7.04 0.24 -12.74
C GLU A 33 -6.00 -0.63 -13.44
N ALA A 34 -5.04 -0.02 -14.16
CA ALA A 34 -3.98 -0.74 -14.84
C ALA A 34 -3.05 -1.47 -13.84
N PHE A 35 -2.66 -0.80 -12.76
CA PHE A 35 -1.81 -1.37 -11.71
C PHE A 35 -2.53 -2.50 -10.96
N GLY A 36 -3.81 -2.35 -10.67
CA GLY A 36 -4.62 -3.39 -10.02
C GLY A 36 -4.84 -4.66 -10.87
N THR A 37 -4.86 -4.52 -12.21
CA THR A 37 -5.14 -5.64 -13.11
C THR A 37 -3.92 -6.28 -13.75
N ARG A 38 -2.85 -5.51 -13.98
CA ARG A 38 -1.66 -5.92 -14.76
C ARG A 38 -0.35 -5.76 -14.00
N GLY A 39 -0.40 -5.28 -12.75
CA GLY A 39 0.77 -4.98 -11.95
C GLY A 39 1.45 -3.64 -12.32
N LEU A 40 2.48 -3.29 -11.58
CA LEU A 40 3.15 -1.99 -11.68
C LEU A 40 3.98 -1.81 -12.98
N GLU A 41 4.30 -2.90 -13.66
CA GLU A 41 5.11 -2.89 -14.88
C GLU A 41 4.35 -2.52 -16.16
N VAL A 42 3.07 -2.16 -16.03
CA VAL A 42 2.27 -1.67 -17.16
C VAL A 42 2.98 -0.50 -17.87
N PRO A 43 3.15 -0.56 -19.21
CA PRO A 43 3.79 0.54 -19.95
C PRO A 43 3.05 1.86 -19.78
N MET A 44 3.78 2.96 -19.55
CA MET A 44 3.21 4.31 -19.44
C MET A 44 2.36 4.69 -20.68
N ALA A 45 2.74 4.18 -21.87
CA ALA A 45 1.97 4.35 -23.09
C ALA A 45 0.57 3.70 -23.03
N ALA A 46 0.44 2.57 -22.36
CA ALA A 46 -0.87 1.92 -22.16
C ALA A 46 -1.76 2.75 -21.21
N ILE A 47 -1.17 3.32 -20.16
CA ILE A 47 -1.87 4.22 -19.24
C ILE A 47 -2.33 5.50 -19.96
N ALA A 48 -1.44 6.14 -20.74
CA ALA A 48 -1.77 7.34 -21.52
C ALA A 48 -2.94 7.09 -22.46
N ARG A 49 -2.87 5.99 -23.23
CA ARG A 49 -3.94 5.58 -24.16
C ARG A 49 -5.27 5.36 -23.42
N ARG A 50 -5.25 4.65 -22.28
CA ARG A 50 -6.44 4.40 -21.47
C ARG A 50 -7.03 5.69 -20.90
N ALA A 51 -6.17 6.59 -20.42
CA ALA A 51 -6.55 7.91 -19.94
C ALA A 51 -7.02 8.86 -21.06
N GLY A 52 -6.85 8.50 -22.35
CA GLY A 52 -7.17 9.36 -23.48
C GLY A 52 -6.34 10.64 -23.51
N VAL A 53 -5.06 10.57 -23.12
CA VAL A 53 -4.10 11.69 -23.13
C VAL A 53 -2.87 11.34 -23.96
N GLY A 54 -2.21 12.37 -24.50
CA GLY A 54 -0.93 12.18 -25.18
C GLY A 54 0.21 11.88 -24.18
N MET A 55 1.24 11.16 -24.64
CA MET A 55 2.42 10.83 -23.83
C MET A 55 3.09 12.07 -23.24
N ALA A 56 3.22 13.15 -24.02
CA ALA A 56 3.79 14.42 -23.56
C ALA A 56 2.98 15.02 -22.40
N THR A 57 1.65 14.88 -22.43
CA THR A 57 0.77 15.34 -21.34
C THR A 57 0.95 14.50 -20.10
N LEU A 58 1.08 13.18 -20.25
CA LEU A 58 1.33 12.26 -19.15
C LEU A 58 2.66 12.58 -18.47
N TYR A 59 3.78 12.63 -19.20
CA TYR A 59 5.12 12.89 -18.63
C TYR A 59 5.28 14.30 -18.05
N ARG A 60 4.55 15.29 -18.58
CA ARG A 60 4.53 16.63 -17.98
C ARG A 60 3.89 16.64 -16.59
N ARG A 61 2.97 15.70 -16.31
CA ARG A 61 2.26 15.58 -15.02
C ARG A 61 2.94 14.61 -14.07
N PHE A 62 3.47 13.53 -14.61
CA PHE A 62 4.13 12.45 -13.89
C PHE A 62 5.44 12.13 -14.62
N PRO A 63 6.56 12.78 -14.20
CA PRO A 63 7.83 12.68 -14.90
C PRO A 63 8.39 11.26 -14.95
N SER A 64 7.99 10.40 -14.02
CA SER A 64 8.42 9.00 -13.95
C SER A 64 7.23 8.09 -13.58
N ARG A 65 7.45 6.79 -13.68
CA ARG A 65 6.51 5.77 -13.19
C ARG A 65 6.31 5.87 -11.69
N GLU A 66 7.40 6.04 -10.97
CA GLU A 66 7.45 6.15 -9.50
C GLU A 66 6.59 7.34 -9.04
N ALA A 67 6.71 8.50 -9.67
CA ALA A 67 5.87 9.67 -9.38
C ALA A 67 4.38 9.38 -9.60
N LEU A 68 4.04 8.59 -10.63
CA LEU A 68 2.66 8.18 -10.87
C LEU A 68 2.18 7.18 -9.82
N VAL A 69 2.97 6.17 -9.46
CA VAL A 69 2.65 5.18 -8.44
C VAL A 69 2.46 5.85 -7.07
N THR A 70 3.38 6.71 -6.67
CA THR A 70 3.30 7.47 -5.41
C THR A 70 1.97 8.20 -5.30
N GLU A 71 1.57 8.87 -6.35
CA GLU A 71 0.34 9.66 -6.30
C GLU A 71 -0.94 8.81 -6.42
N VAL A 72 -0.90 7.72 -7.19
CA VAL A 72 -2.03 6.78 -7.29
C VAL A 72 -2.36 6.17 -5.94
N PHE A 73 -1.36 5.91 -5.09
CA PHE A 73 -1.51 5.20 -3.82
C PHE A 73 -1.24 6.07 -2.58
N ALA A 74 -1.20 7.40 -2.73
CA ALA A 74 -0.96 8.32 -1.61
C ALA A 74 -2.00 8.18 -0.49
N ASP A 75 -3.27 8.06 -0.84
CA ASP A 75 -4.37 7.94 0.14
C ASP A 75 -4.31 6.61 0.91
N GLU A 76 -3.95 5.52 0.23
CA GLU A 76 -3.77 4.21 0.86
C GLU A 76 -2.58 4.20 1.80
N LEU A 77 -1.48 4.84 1.41
CA LEU A 77 -0.29 4.96 2.26
C LEU A 77 -0.60 5.81 3.51
N ALA A 78 -1.31 6.93 3.35
CA ALA A 78 -1.78 7.73 4.48
C ALA A 78 -2.73 6.95 5.39
N THR A 79 -3.60 6.11 4.82
CA THR A 79 -4.49 5.21 5.57
C THR A 79 -3.69 4.18 6.37
N CYS A 80 -2.65 3.60 5.79
CA CYS A 80 -1.74 2.69 6.50
C CYS A 80 -1.04 3.39 7.67
N ALA A 81 -0.52 4.60 7.46
CA ALA A 81 0.12 5.36 8.52
C ALA A 81 -0.85 5.64 9.68
N ALA A 82 -2.04 6.15 9.39
CA ALA A 82 -3.07 6.41 10.39
C ALA A 82 -3.51 5.15 11.14
N MET A 83 -3.55 4.01 10.47
CA MET A 83 -3.87 2.72 11.08
C MET A 83 -2.79 2.27 12.07
N VAL A 84 -1.53 2.47 11.73
CA VAL A 84 -0.39 2.17 12.62
C VAL A 84 -0.42 3.11 13.84
N ASP A 85 -0.67 4.41 13.65
CA ASP A 85 -0.79 5.37 14.75
C ASP A 85 -1.92 5.00 15.70
N GLN A 86 -3.08 4.60 15.18
CA GLN A 86 -4.20 4.10 16.00
C GLN A 86 -3.83 2.84 16.80
N ALA A 87 -3.09 1.93 16.18
CA ALA A 87 -2.62 0.71 16.85
C ALA A 87 -1.62 1.03 17.96
N LEU A 88 -0.73 1.99 17.75
CA LEU A 88 0.23 2.44 18.77
C LEU A 88 -0.45 3.14 19.94
N ALA A 89 -1.59 3.79 19.72
CA ALA A 89 -2.41 4.41 20.77
C ALA A 89 -3.29 3.40 21.53
N ASP A 90 -3.47 2.19 21.02
CA ASP A 90 -4.31 1.16 21.69
C ASP A 90 -3.58 0.63 22.93
N PRO A 91 -4.22 0.65 24.14
CA PRO A 91 -3.63 0.11 25.36
C PRO A 91 -3.52 -1.41 25.38
N ASP A 92 -4.28 -2.14 24.55
CA ASP A 92 -4.21 -3.60 24.42
C ASP A 92 -3.29 -3.99 23.25
N PRO A 93 -2.05 -4.49 23.52
CA PRO A 93 -1.08 -4.78 22.47
C PRO A 93 -1.52 -5.88 21.51
N TRP A 94 -2.30 -6.88 21.97
CA TRP A 94 -2.81 -7.93 21.10
C TRP A 94 -3.90 -7.40 20.17
N ARG A 95 -4.83 -6.60 20.69
CA ARG A 95 -5.89 -5.97 19.89
C ARG A 95 -5.28 -5.06 18.84
N ALA A 96 -4.26 -4.26 19.21
CA ALA A 96 -3.50 -3.43 18.29
C ALA A 96 -2.94 -4.24 17.13
N PHE A 97 -2.16 -5.29 17.44
CA PHE A 97 -1.55 -6.18 16.45
C PHE A 97 -2.61 -6.83 15.54
N ARG A 98 -3.63 -7.46 16.15
CA ARG A 98 -4.72 -8.10 15.42
C ARG A 98 -5.43 -7.14 14.46
N THR A 99 -5.74 -5.94 14.93
CA THR A 99 -6.46 -4.93 14.14
C THR A 99 -5.65 -4.49 12.93
N VAL A 100 -4.34 -4.31 13.07
CA VAL A 100 -3.45 -3.99 11.94
C VAL A 100 -3.46 -5.11 10.91
N VAL A 101 -3.26 -6.35 11.34
CA VAL A 101 -3.25 -7.53 10.45
C VAL A 101 -4.57 -7.66 9.69
N GLU A 102 -5.70 -7.57 10.40
CA GLU A 102 -7.04 -7.67 9.80
C GLU A 102 -7.28 -6.57 8.75
N LYS A 103 -6.93 -5.32 9.07
CA LYS A 103 -7.13 -4.18 8.18
C LYS A 103 -6.22 -4.25 6.95
N VAL A 104 -4.93 -4.58 7.10
CA VAL A 104 -4.00 -4.73 5.98
C VAL A 104 -4.49 -5.81 5.02
N CYS A 105 -4.91 -6.97 5.52
CA CYS A 105 -5.43 -8.05 4.69
C CYS A 105 -6.76 -7.67 4.01
N ALA A 106 -7.62 -6.91 4.67
CA ALA A 106 -8.86 -6.41 4.07
C ALA A 106 -8.57 -5.40 2.94
N MET A 107 -7.58 -4.53 3.09
CA MET A 107 -7.14 -3.61 2.02
C MET A 107 -6.64 -4.37 0.80
N GLN A 108 -5.94 -5.49 0.97
CA GLN A 108 -5.48 -6.33 -0.15
C GLN A 108 -6.62 -6.91 -0.99
N VAL A 109 -7.78 -7.16 -0.38
CA VAL A 109 -8.96 -7.64 -1.11
C VAL A 109 -9.52 -6.56 -2.03
N THR A 110 -9.48 -5.30 -1.58
CA THR A 110 -10.06 -4.16 -2.31
C THR A 110 -9.10 -3.51 -3.29
N ASP A 111 -7.79 -3.48 -2.96
CA ASP A 111 -6.77 -2.85 -3.82
C ASP A 111 -5.50 -3.71 -3.92
N ARG A 112 -5.47 -4.55 -4.95
CA ARG A 112 -4.32 -5.40 -5.26
C ARG A 112 -3.10 -4.61 -5.74
N GLY A 113 -3.35 -3.49 -6.43
CA GLY A 113 -2.29 -2.63 -6.94
C GLY A 113 -1.52 -1.95 -5.82
N PHE A 114 -2.20 -1.52 -4.77
CA PHE A 114 -1.56 -0.93 -3.60
C PHE A 114 -0.62 -1.91 -2.89
N THR A 115 -1.04 -3.16 -2.71
CA THR A 115 -0.17 -4.17 -2.10
C THR A 115 1.13 -4.35 -2.88
N ALA A 116 1.04 -4.46 -4.21
CA ALA A 116 2.22 -4.55 -5.07
C ALA A 116 3.10 -3.30 -4.94
N ALA A 117 2.51 -2.10 -4.89
CA ALA A 117 3.24 -0.85 -4.73
C ALA A 117 3.93 -0.76 -3.35
N PHE A 118 3.21 -1.11 -2.28
CA PHE A 118 3.75 -1.05 -0.92
C PHE A 118 4.95 -2.00 -0.71
N LEU A 119 4.91 -3.16 -1.36
CA LEU A 119 5.96 -4.18 -1.27
C LEU A 119 7.10 -3.98 -2.29
N THR A 120 7.03 -2.96 -3.14
CA THR A 120 8.06 -2.64 -4.14
C THR A 120 8.85 -1.41 -3.70
N ALA A 121 10.18 -1.48 -3.76
CA ALA A 121 11.03 -0.34 -3.49
C ALA A 121 11.01 0.65 -4.67
N PHE A 122 10.85 1.94 -4.38
CA PHE A 122 10.91 3.03 -5.34
C PHE A 122 11.98 4.05 -4.91
N PRO A 123 13.28 3.76 -5.06
CA PRO A 123 14.35 4.60 -4.50
C PRO A 123 14.33 6.07 -4.93
N GLN A 124 13.68 6.38 -6.05
CA GLN A 124 13.55 7.75 -6.57
C GLN A 124 12.31 8.47 -6.04
N ALA A 125 11.39 7.77 -5.39
CA ALA A 125 10.18 8.32 -4.78
C ALA A 125 10.41 8.56 -3.27
N VAL A 126 11.26 9.52 -2.93
CA VAL A 126 11.76 9.73 -1.56
C VAL A 126 10.63 9.85 -0.54
N GLU A 127 9.62 10.67 -0.79
CA GLU A 127 8.47 10.84 0.11
C GLU A 127 7.69 9.54 0.35
N TYR A 128 7.56 8.71 -0.70
CA TYR A 128 6.91 7.41 -0.61
C TYR A 128 7.73 6.44 0.24
N GLU A 129 9.05 6.39 0.02
CA GLU A 129 9.96 5.53 0.80
C GLU A 129 10.05 5.96 2.26
N GLU A 130 10.05 7.26 2.54
CA GLU A 130 10.01 7.78 3.91
C GLU A 130 8.72 7.40 4.64
N ALA A 131 7.57 7.55 3.98
CA ALA A 131 6.28 7.17 4.53
C ALA A 131 6.17 5.65 4.74
N ARG A 132 6.67 4.85 3.79
CA ARG A 132 6.75 3.39 3.90
C ARG A 132 7.62 2.98 5.09
N ALA A 133 8.83 3.53 5.19
CA ALA A 133 9.75 3.24 6.29
C ALA A 133 9.17 3.67 7.66
N CYS A 134 8.38 4.74 7.70
CA CYS A 134 7.66 5.16 8.91
C CYS A 134 6.61 4.10 9.31
N ALA A 135 5.81 3.62 8.37
CA ALA A 135 4.82 2.57 8.61
C ALA A 135 5.48 1.26 9.07
N GLU A 136 6.62 0.88 8.49
CA GLU A 136 7.41 -0.29 8.90
C GLU A 136 7.91 -0.17 10.34
N ARG A 137 8.49 0.97 10.71
CA ARG A 137 8.95 1.21 12.10
C ARG A 137 7.79 1.14 13.09
N GLY A 138 6.65 1.76 12.77
CA GLY A 138 5.47 1.69 13.61
C GLY A 138 4.93 0.27 13.77
N LEU A 139 4.93 -0.51 12.68
CA LEU A 139 4.54 -1.91 12.70
C LEU A 139 5.49 -2.76 13.55
N ALA A 140 6.80 -2.54 13.44
CA ALA A 140 7.80 -3.20 14.29
C ALA A 140 7.56 -2.89 15.77
N GLU A 141 7.17 -1.67 16.11
CA GLU A 141 6.82 -1.28 17.48
C GLU A 141 5.53 -1.97 17.97
N VAL A 142 4.49 -2.08 17.12
CA VAL A 142 3.28 -2.85 17.46
C VAL A 142 3.62 -4.31 17.76
N VAL A 143 4.46 -4.95 16.93
CA VAL A 143 4.94 -6.32 17.14
C VAL A 143 5.73 -6.42 18.45
N ARG A 144 6.66 -5.50 18.69
CA ARG A 144 7.48 -5.47 19.91
C ARG A 144 6.61 -5.39 21.17
N ARG A 145 5.59 -4.54 21.17
CA ARG A 145 4.65 -4.38 22.30
C ARG A 145 3.85 -5.65 22.56
N ALA A 146 3.34 -6.30 21.50
CA ALA A 146 2.57 -7.54 21.62
C ALA A 146 3.43 -8.70 22.14
N LYS A 147 4.70 -8.78 21.73
CA LYS A 147 5.67 -9.75 22.30
C LYS A 147 5.97 -9.45 23.76
N ALA A 148 6.26 -8.20 24.11
CA ALA A 148 6.58 -7.79 25.48
C ALA A 148 5.43 -8.06 26.45
N ALA A 149 4.18 -7.97 25.97
CA ALA A 149 2.98 -8.32 26.73
C ALA A 149 2.72 -9.84 26.83
N GLY A 150 3.56 -10.68 26.22
CA GLY A 150 3.40 -12.13 26.19
C GLY A 150 2.16 -12.59 25.43
N SER A 151 1.58 -11.76 24.56
CA SER A 151 0.38 -12.08 23.78
C SER A 151 0.68 -12.59 22.38
N LEU A 152 1.83 -12.18 21.83
CA LEU A 152 2.38 -12.63 20.56
C LEU A 152 3.56 -13.56 20.83
N ARG A 153 3.69 -14.64 20.08
CA ARG A 153 4.79 -15.60 20.21
C ARG A 153 6.15 -14.91 20.05
N ALA A 154 7.13 -15.35 20.84
CA ALA A 154 8.44 -14.69 20.95
C ALA A 154 9.28 -14.80 19.66
N ASP A 155 9.11 -15.90 18.92
CA ASP A 155 9.82 -16.17 17.65
C ASP A 155 9.13 -15.55 16.42
N PHE A 156 8.01 -14.81 16.58
CA PHE A 156 7.37 -14.06 15.48
C PHE A 156 8.35 -13.03 14.91
N ASP A 157 8.49 -12.98 13.59
CA ASP A 157 9.30 -11.99 12.88
C ASP A 157 8.46 -11.11 11.94
N LEU A 158 8.98 -9.96 11.54
CA LEU A 158 8.31 -9.12 10.53
C LEU A 158 8.19 -9.85 9.18
N ALA A 159 9.09 -10.78 8.88
CA ALA A 159 8.99 -11.67 7.73
C ALA A 159 7.69 -12.50 7.75
N ASP A 160 7.15 -12.83 8.93
CA ASP A 160 5.88 -13.56 9.04
C ASP A 160 4.69 -12.71 8.56
N LEU A 161 4.75 -11.39 8.75
CA LEU A 161 3.76 -10.48 8.14
C LEU A 161 3.86 -10.46 6.62
N VAL A 162 5.09 -10.49 6.08
CA VAL A 162 5.29 -10.58 4.62
C VAL A 162 4.73 -11.89 4.09
N LEU A 163 5.01 -13.01 4.77
CA LEU A 163 4.45 -14.33 4.41
C LEU A 163 2.91 -14.31 4.45
N LEU A 164 2.33 -13.76 5.51
CA LEU A 164 0.88 -13.60 5.64
C LEU A 164 0.30 -12.76 4.48
N MET A 165 0.92 -11.63 4.15
CA MET A 165 0.47 -10.76 3.06
C MET A 165 0.54 -11.48 1.70
N LYS A 166 1.61 -12.23 1.44
CA LYS A 166 1.75 -13.04 0.21
C LYS A 166 0.71 -14.15 0.14
N ALA A 167 0.50 -14.87 1.24
CA ALA A 167 -0.51 -15.93 1.31
C ALA A 167 -1.92 -15.38 1.10
N ASN A 168 -2.25 -14.26 1.74
CA ASN A 168 -3.54 -13.59 1.59
C ASN A 168 -3.76 -13.10 0.16
N HIS A 169 -2.74 -12.50 -0.46
CA HIS A 169 -2.80 -12.07 -1.86
C HIS A 169 -3.06 -13.28 -2.80
N GLY A 170 -2.32 -14.39 -2.63
CA GLY A 170 -2.52 -15.60 -3.42
C GLY A 170 -3.95 -16.15 -3.29
N VAL A 171 -4.43 -16.29 -2.06
CA VAL A 171 -5.80 -16.78 -1.81
C VAL A 171 -6.85 -15.85 -2.44
N THR A 172 -6.69 -14.52 -2.33
CA THR A 172 -7.68 -13.57 -2.86
C THR A 172 -7.61 -13.42 -4.37
N ALA A 173 -6.48 -13.74 -5.00
CA ALA A 173 -6.32 -13.66 -6.47
C ALA A 173 -7.27 -14.60 -7.21
N ASP A 174 -7.49 -15.79 -6.66
CA ASP A 174 -8.17 -16.89 -7.36
C ASP A 174 -9.61 -17.14 -6.90
N THR A 175 -10.10 -16.43 -5.86
CA THR A 175 -11.37 -16.75 -5.21
C THR A 175 -12.56 -15.87 -5.65
N GLY A 176 -12.37 -14.89 -6.56
CA GLY A 176 -13.45 -14.06 -7.07
C GLY A 176 -14.30 -13.42 -5.97
N ASP A 177 -15.62 -13.62 -6.02
CA ASP A 177 -16.57 -13.09 -5.03
C ASP A 177 -16.36 -13.64 -3.61
N ALA A 178 -15.71 -14.80 -3.46
CA ALA A 178 -15.35 -15.37 -2.17
C ALA A 178 -14.09 -14.76 -1.55
N ALA A 179 -13.36 -13.88 -2.26
CA ALA A 179 -12.06 -13.36 -1.83
C ALA A 179 -12.09 -12.78 -0.41
N ALA A 180 -13.08 -11.97 -0.07
CA ALA A 180 -13.21 -11.38 1.25
C ALA A 180 -13.46 -12.42 2.36
N ALA A 181 -14.23 -13.46 2.07
CA ALA A 181 -14.50 -14.55 3.03
C ALA A 181 -13.25 -15.43 3.21
N ALA A 182 -12.57 -15.76 2.12
CA ALA A 182 -11.33 -16.55 2.13
C ALA A 182 -10.21 -15.82 2.91
N SER A 183 -10.03 -14.52 2.65
CA SER A 183 -9.09 -13.67 3.38
C SER A 183 -9.36 -13.68 4.88
N ARG A 184 -10.60 -13.38 5.30
CA ARG A 184 -10.96 -13.38 6.73
C ARG A 184 -10.70 -14.73 7.39
N ARG A 185 -10.96 -15.84 6.70
CA ARG A 185 -10.74 -17.19 7.22
C ARG A 185 -9.25 -17.50 7.39
N LEU A 186 -8.43 -17.19 6.36
CA LEU A 186 -6.98 -17.34 6.41
C LEU A 186 -6.38 -16.53 7.57
N VAL A 187 -6.74 -15.24 7.66
CA VAL A 187 -6.25 -14.34 8.69
C VAL A 187 -6.64 -14.86 10.09
N ALA A 188 -7.86 -15.37 10.26
CA ALA A 188 -8.29 -15.94 11.54
C ALA A 188 -7.47 -17.18 11.95
N TYR A 189 -7.08 -18.05 11.00
CA TYR A 189 -6.16 -19.16 11.28
C TYR A 189 -4.79 -18.68 11.71
N LEU A 190 -4.20 -17.75 10.97
CA LEU A 190 -2.86 -17.25 11.24
C LEU A 190 -2.80 -16.46 12.56
N LEU A 191 -3.78 -15.61 12.84
CA LEU A 191 -3.85 -14.91 14.12
C LEU A 191 -3.93 -15.86 15.32
N ARG A 192 -4.61 -17.00 15.20
CA ARG A 192 -4.60 -18.02 16.26
C ARG A 192 -3.23 -18.64 16.43
N SER A 193 -2.53 -18.97 15.33
CA SER A 193 -1.19 -19.56 15.40
C SER A 193 -0.12 -18.59 15.91
N PHE A 194 -0.35 -17.27 15.80
CA PHE A 194 0.56 -16.24 16.29
C PHE A 194 0.48 -15.99 17.80
N ARG A 195 -0.48 -16.56 18.49
CA ARG A 195 -0.60 -16.44 19.95
C ARG A 195 0.57 -17.09 20.66
N ALA A 196 1.03 -16.45 21.76
CA ALA A 196 2.12 -16.96 22.57
C ALA A 196 1.87 -18.33 23.20
N GLU A 197 0.60 -18.69 23.44
CA GLU A 197 0.19 -20.00 23.95
C GLU A 197 0.45 -21.16 22.97
N ASN A 198 0.69 -20.88 21.69
CA ASN A 198 1.05 -21.86 20.66
C ASN A 198 2.58 -21.91 20.51
N ALA A 199 3.26 -22.44 21.52
CA ALA A 199 4.69 -22.24 21.74
C ALA A 199 5.63 -23.25 21.05
N GLU A 200 5.15 -24.10 20.12
CA GLU A 200 6.09 -24.90 19.31
C GLU A 200 6.98 -23.96 18.48
N PRO A 201 8.31 -24.10 18.54
CA PRO A 201 9.22 -23.24 17.79
C PRO A 201 8.97 -23.34 16.29
N LEU A 202 8.95 -22.21 15.63
CA LEU A 202 8.92 -22.15 14.15
C LEU A 202 10.33 -22.38 13.59
N PRO A 203 10.44 -22.86 12.32
CA PRO A 203 11.69 -22.76 11.58
C PRO A 203 12.20 -21.31 11.56
N PRO A 204 13.53 -21.10 11.37
CA PRO A 204 14.08 -19.74 11.26
C PRO A 204 13.31 -18.90 10.23
N ALA A 205 13.06 -17.64 10.58
CA ALA A 205 12.39 -16.70 9.68
C ALA A 205 13.19 -16.55 8.37
N PRO A 206 12.54 -16.60 7.20
CA PRO A 206 13.22 -16.37 5.95
C PRO A 206 13.68 -14.90 5.83
N PRO A 207 14.73 -14.58 5.06
CA PRO A 207 15.20 -13.21 4.88
C PRO A 207 14.24 -12.42 3.95
N LEU A 208 13.01 -12.21 4.40
CA LEU A 208 11.99 -11.42 3.70
C LEU A 208 11.81 -10.09 4.43
N GLY A 209 12.44 -9.04 3.94
CA GLY A 209 12.08 -7.68 4.31
C GLY A 209 10.84 -7.21 3.54
N LEU A 210 10.19 -6.16 3.99
CA LEU A 210 9.10 -5.51 3.23
C LEU A 210 9.64 -4.92 1.91
N ASP A 211 10.92 -4.69 1.82
CA ASP A 211 11.68 -4.22 0.66
C ASP A 211 12.11 -5.32 -0.34
N HIS A 212 12.01 -6.62 0.04
CA HIS A 212 12.53 -7.74 -0.76
C HIS A 212 11.47 -8.52 -1.53
N VAL A 213 10.21 -8.09 -1.51
CA VAL A 213 9.09 -8.90 -2.03
C VAL A 213 9.02 -8.94 -3.55
N HIS A 214 9.71 -8.06 -4.26
CA HIS A 214 9.68 -7.97 -5.73
C HIS A 214 11.06 -7.99 -6.40
N SER A 215 12.02 -8.69 -5.85
CA SER A 215 13.09 -9.20 -6.72
C SER A 215 12.49 -10.31 -7.58
N ALA A 216 12.00 -9.96 -8.77
CA ALA A 216 11.64 -10.93 -9.77
C ALA A 216 12.83 -11.89 -9.96
N PRO A 217 12.63 -13.21 -10.05
CA PRO A 217 13.71 -14.11 -10.41
C PRO A 217 14.24 -13.64 -11.77
N SER A 218 15.50 -13.19 -11.80
CA SER A 218 16.21 -12.97 -13.06
C SER A 218 16.08 -14.27 -13.87
N ALA A 219 15.35 -14.19 -14.97
CA ALA A 219 15.29 -15.27 -15.93
C ALA A 219 16.72 -15.60 -16.36
N ARG A 220 17.19 -16.81 -16.02
CA ARG A 220 18.38 -17.43 -16.59
C ARG A 220 18.01 -18.06 -17.91
#